data_6f5525ec4797a573cc86f54ee376d5f2
#
_entry.id   6f5525ec4797a573cc86f54ee376d5f2
#
_cell.length_a   1.000
_cell.length_b   1.000
_cell.length_c   1.000
_cell.angle_alpha   90.00
_cell.angle_beta   90.00
_cell.angle_gamma   90.00
#
_symmetry.space_group_name_H-M   'P 1'
#
loop_
_entity.id
_entity.type
_entity.pdbx_description
1 polymer ?
#
loop_
_entity_poly.entity_id
_entity_poly.type
_entity_poly.pdbx_seq_one_letter_code
_entity_poly.pdbx_strand_id
1 'polypeptide(L)'
;MARELLPYQLAERSIIKKYRKQLWNPFIAAVKRYELVEPGDKIAVCISGGKDSMLLAKLFQELHRHSDVPFEVIYLVMDPGYNEINRAKIESNAKLLNIPITVFETDIFDVANNADEHPCYLCARMRRGHLYRKAKDLGCNKIALGHHLNDVIETTVMAMFYSSQLQGMMPKLHSQNFEGMELIRPMYCIREDDIIAWRRYNELSFI
;
A
#
# COMPACT_ATOMS: atom_id res chain seq x y z
N MET A 1 -8.46 -37.03 2.22
CA MET A 1 -7.52 -36.18 3.01
C MET A 1 -7.78 -34.73 2.70
N ALA A 2 -8.03 -33.87 3.69
CA ALA A 2 -8.17 -32.45 3.47
C ALA A 2 -6.80 -31.90 3.00
N ARG A 3 -6.77 -31.18 1.88
CA ARG A 3 -5.55 -30.57 1.35
C ARG A 3 -5.07 -29.51 2.34
N GLU A 4 -3.86 -29.69 2.87
CA GLU A 4 -3.23 -28.71 3.74
C GLU A 4 -3.02 -27.40 2.97
N LEU A 5 -3.51 -26.28 3.52
CA LEU A 5 -3.41 -24.99 2.87
C LEU A 5 -2.02 -24.39 3.10
N LEU A 6 -1.44 -23.79 2.08
CA LEU A 6 -0.18 -23.06 2.19
C LEU A 6 -0.38 -21.74 2.97
N PRO A 7 0.68 -21.16 3.58
CA PRO A 7 0.57 -19.95 4.40
C PRO A 7 -0.13 -18.78 3.69
N TYR A 8 0.18 -18.52 2.41
CA TYR A 8 -0.49 -17.46 1.65
C TYR A 8 -1.98 -17.73 1.44
N GLN A 9 -2.39 -19.01 1.28
CA GLN A 9 -3.80 -19.40 1.12
C GLN A 9 -4.57 -19.23 2.44
N LEU A 10 -3.91 -19.49 3.57
CA LEU A 10 -4.49 -19.22 4.90
C LEU A 10 -4.71 -17.73 5.11
N ALA A 11 -3.71 -16.90 4.76
CA ALA A 11 -3.81 -15.44 4.83
C ALA A 11 -4.96 -14.91 3.95
N GLU A 12 -5.08 -15.35 2.69
CA GLU A 12 -6.18 -15.01 1.78
C GLU A 12 -7.54 -15.41 2.34
N ARG A 13 -7.65 -16.69 2.73
CA ARG A 13 -8.89 -17.20 3.32
C ARG A 13 -9.30 -16.43 4.57
N SER A 14 -8.34 -16.02 5.41
CA SER A 14 -8.64 -15.26 6.61
C SER A 14 -9.24 -13.90 6.29
N ILE A 15 -8.79 -13.19 5.25
CA ILE A 15 -9.34 -11.92 4.79
C ILE A 15 -10.80 -12.06 4.37
N ILE A 16 -11.11 -13.04 3.50
CA ILE A 16 -12.44 -13.18 2.89
C ILE A 16 -13.44 -13.97 3.75
N LYS A 17 -12.98 -14.62 4.82
CA LYS A 17 -13.84 -15.39 5.76
C LYS A 17 -13.85 -14.77 7.15
N LYS A 18 -12.77 -14.94 7.93
CA LYS A 18 -12.70 -14.54 9.34
C LYS A 18 -12.77 -13.03 9.53
N TYR A 19 -12.00 -12.28 8.76
CA TYR A 19 -11.90 -10.81 8.81
C TYR A 19 -12.73 -10.12 7.72
N ARG A 20 -13.70 -10.82 7.13
CA ARG A 20 -14.51 -10.27 6.04
C ARG A 20 -15.15 -8.92 6.38
N LYS A 21 -15.74 -8.82 7.58
CA LYS A 21 -16.42 -7.59 8.02
C LYS A 21 -15.45 -6.45 8.34
N GLN A 22 -14.27 -6.78 8.82
CA GLN A 22 -13.26 -5.82 9.27
C GLN A 22 -12.32 -5.36 8.15
N LEU A 23 -11.98 -6.24 7.20
CA LEU A 23 -11.01 -5.95 6.15
C LEU A 23 -11.63 -5.91 4.77
N TRP A 24 -12.25 -7.02 4.33
CA TRP A 24 -12.74 -7.13 2.95
C TRP A 24 -13.89 -6.18 2.65
N ASN A 25 -14.92 -6.15 3.48
CA ASN A 25 -16.08 -5.30 3.24
C ASN A 25 -15.74 -3.80 3.26
N PRO A 26 -14.97 -3.26 4.24
CA PRO A 26 -14.54 -1.87 4.22
C PRO A 26 -13.65 -1.53 3.02
N PHE A 27 -12.77 -2.45 2.59
CA PHE A 27 -11.95 -2.29 1.40
C PHE A 27 -12.82 -2.14 0.14
N ILE A 28 -13.76 -3.07 -0.09
CA ILE A 28 -14.68 -3.02 -1.23
C ILE A 28 -15.59 -1.79 -1.16
N ALA A 29 -16.04 -1.42 0.04
CA ALA A 29 -16.84 -0.21 0.22
C ALA A 29 -16.06 1.06 -0.18
N ALA A 30 -14.78 1.16 0.21
CA ALA A 30 -13.93 2.28 -0.19
C ALA A 30 -13.67 2.29 -1.71
N VAL A 31 -13.33 1.14 -2.30
CA VAL A 31 -13.10 1.00 -3.74
C VAL A 31 -14.31 1.48 -4.53
N LYS A 32 -15.52 1.05 -4.16
CA LYS A 32 -16.76 1.42 -4.84
C LYS A 32 -17.17 2.87 -4.58
N ARG A 33 -17.16 3.31 -3.31
CA ARG A 33 -17.63 4.63 -2.89
C ARG A 33 -16.82 5.77 -3.51
N TYR A 34 -15.52 5.55 -3.63
CA TYR A 34 -14.58 6.58 -4.10
C TYR A 34 -14.10 6.32 -5.53
N GLU A 35 -14.67 5.32 -6.21
CA GLU A 35 -14.33 4.97 -7.60
C GLU A 35 -12.81 4.81 -7.77
N LEU A 36 -12.19 4.01 -6.87
CA LEU A 36 -10.74 3.88 -6.81
C LEU A 36 -10.16 2.97 -7.92
N VAL A 37 -10.98 2.04 -8.43
CA VAL A 37 -10.60 1.10 -9.50
C VAL A 37 -11.63 1.15 -10.60
N GLU A 38 -11.18 1.43 -11.82
CA GLU A 38 -12.00 1.60 -13.01
C GLU A 38 -11.54 0.64 -14.13
N PRO A 39 -12.42 0.33 -15.11
CA PRO A 39 -12.02 -0.51 -16.23
C PRO A 39 -10.83 0.07 -17.00
N GLY A 40 -9.82 -0.78 -17.25
CA GLY A 40 -8.62 -0.38 -17.98
C GLY A 40 -7.51 0.23 -17.11
N ASP A 41 -7.74 0.39 -15.79
CA ASP A 41 -6.69 0.84 -14.89
C ASP A 41 -5.49 -0.13 -14.86
N LYS A 42 -4.31 0.44 -14.74
CA LYS A 42 -3.09 -0.26 -14.37
C LYS A 42 -2.52 0.34 -13.10
N ILE A 43 -2.59 -0.41 -12.00
CA ILE A 43 -2.37 0.07 -10.65
C ILE A 43 -1.06 -0.45 -10.09
N ALA A 44 -0.17 0.46 -9.66
CA ALA A 44 1.02 0.11 -8.90
C ALA A 44 0.69 0.10 -7.41
N VAL A 45 0.61 -1.09 -6.79
CA VAL A 45 0.49 -1.27 -5.36
C VAL A 45 1.85 -1.10 -4.72
N CYS A 46 2.03 -0.02 -3.94
CA CYS A 46 3.31 0.32 -3.34
C CYS A 46 3.52 -0.45 -2.03
N ILE A 47 4.59 -1.23 -1.98
CA ILE A 47 4.97 -2.07 -0.84
C ILE A 47 6.17 -1.45 -0.13
N SER A 48 6.00 -1.11 1.16
CA SER A 48 7.06 -0.62 2.04
C SER A 48 7.71 -1.71 2.90
N GLY A 49 7.12 -2.91 2.91
CA GLY A 49 7.54 -4.02 3.77
C GLY A 49 6.81 -4.11 5.11
N GLY A 50 6.05 -3.08 5.48
CA GLY A 50 5.22 -3.07 6.69
C GLY A 50 3.89 -3.83 6.51
N LYS A 51 3.22 -4.10 7.64
CA LYS A 51 1.95 -4.85 7.71
C LYS A 51 0.86 -4.33 6.77
N ASP A 52 0.76 -2.99 6.66
CA ASP A 52 -0.32 -2.33 5.93
C ASP A 52 -0.16 -2.51 4.42
N SER A 53 1.05 -2.30 3.92
CA SER A 53 1.36 -2.46 2.50
C SER A 53 1.27 -3.91 2.03
N MET A 54 1.62 -4.87 2.89
CA MET A 54 1.49 -6.30 2.58
C MET A 54 0.04 -6.76 2.61
N LEU A 55 -0.78 -6.25 3.55
CA LEU A 55 -2.23 -6.48 3.54
C LEU A 55 -2.87 -5.87 2.29
N LEU A 56 -2.49 -4.63 1.93
CA LEU A 56 -2.99 -3.98 0.71
C LEU A 56 -2.72 -4.83 -0.52
N ALA A 57 -1.51 -5.39 -0.64
CA ALA A 57 -1.17 -6.28 -1.76
C ALA A 57 -2.07 -7.52 -1.80
N LYS A 58 -2.34 -8.15 -0.65
CA LYS A 58 -3.26 -9.30 -0.56
C LYS A 58 -4.70 -8.94 -0.91
N LEU A 59 -5.18 -7.77 -0.46
CA LEU A 59 -6.51 -7.26 -0.81
C LEU A 59 -6.65 -7.03 -2.33
N PHE A 60 -5.61 -6.50 -2.98
CA PHE A 60 -5.60 -6.34 -4.43
C PHE A 60 -5.53 -7.67 -5.18
N GLN A 61 -4.81 -8.68 -4.67
CA GLN A 61 -4.82 -10.02 -5.26
C GLN A 61 -6.23 -10.64 -5.21
N GLU A 62 -6.93 -10.50 -4.08
CA GLU A 62 -8.31 -10.96 -3.95
C GLU A 62 -9.28 -10.15 -4.83
N LEU A 63 -9.11 -8.82 -4.90
CA LEU A 63 -9.93 -7.98 -5.77
C LEU A 63 -9.74 -8.38 -7.24
N HIS A 64 -8.50 -8.51 -7.70
CA HIS A 64 -8.19 -8.89 -9.09
C HIS A 64 -8.75 -10.27 -9.46
N ARG A 65 -8.77 -11.21 -8.50
CA ARG A 65 -9.30 -12.57 -8.71
C ARG A 65 -10.82 -12.63 -8.81
N HIS A 66 -11.52 -11.71 -8.14
CA HIS A 66 -12.97 -11.76 -7.97
C HIS A 66 -13.72 -10.57 -8.59
N SER A 67 -13.01 -9.67 -9.24
CA SER A 67 -13.61 -8.49 -9.89
C SER A 67 -14.07 -8.82 -11.30
N ASP A 68 -15.26 -8.35 -11.65
CA ASP A 68 -15.74 -8.33 -13.03
C ASP A 68 -15.19 -7.13 -13.82
N VAL A 69 -14.55 -6.17 -13.12
CA VAL A 69 -13.90 -5.01 -13.73
C VAL A 69 -12.51 -5.40 -14.20
N PRO A 70 -12.18 -5.28 -15.50
CA PRO A 70 -10.85 -5.58 -16.01
C PRO A 70 -9.86 -4.46 -15.62
N PHE A 71 -8.81 -4.79 -14.87
CA PHE A 71 -7.70 -3.91 -14.51
C PHE A 71 -6.42 -4.73 -14.32
N GLU A 72 -5.27 -4.07 -14.41
CA GLU A 72 -3.95 -4.67 -14.17
C GLU A 72 -3.38 -4.22 -12.82
N VAL A 73 -2.59 -5.08 -12.18
CA VAL A 73 -1.91 -4.78 -10.92
C VAL A 73 -0.44 -5.15 -11.01
N ILE A 74 0.42 -4.25 -10.57
CA ILE A 74 1.83 -4.54 -10.29
C ILE A 74 2.14 -4.24 -8.83
N TYR A 75 3.06 -4.99 -8.23
CA TYR A 75 3.46 -4.85 -6.84
C TYR A 75 4.86 -4.25 -6.78
N LEU A 76 4.94 -2.97 -6.43
CA LEU A 76 6.15 -2.17 -6.56
C LEU A 76 6.81 -1.95 -5.20
N VAL A 77 8.04 -2.40 -5.05
CA VAL A 77 8.89 -2.14 -3.90
C VAL A 77 9.96 -1.14 -4.30
N MET A 78 9.97 0.00 -3.64
CA MET A 78 11.07 0.94 -3.75
C MET A 78 12.07 0.69 -2.63
N ASP A 79 13.30 0.39 -2.99
CA ASP A 79 14.42 0.31 -2.06
C ASP A 79 15.15 1.67 -2.00
N PRO A 80 15.01 2.41 -0.90
CA PRO A 80 15.64 3.72 -0.75
C PRO A 80 17.08 3.61 -0.20
N GLY A 81 17.67 2.42 -0.15
CA GLY A 81 18.95 2.10 0.50
C GLY A 81 18.76 1.27 1.77
N TYR A 82 17.85 0.29 1.75
CA TYR A 82 17.66 -0.61 2.89
C TYR A 82 18.94 -1.40 3.21
N ASN A 83 19.15 -1.68 4.50
CA ASN A 83 20.14 -2.69 4.88
C ASN A 83 19.70 -4.08 4.39
N GLU A 84 20.67 -5.00 4.26
CA GLU A 84 20.44 -6.36 3.74
C GLU A 84 19.35 -7.13 4.53
N ILE A 85 19.29 -6.92 5.85
CA ILE A 85 18.31 -7.60 6.73
C ILE A 85 16.88 -7.17 6.37
N ASN A 86 16.63 -5.87 6.22
CA ASN A 86 15.31 -5.35 5.87
C ASN A 86 14.92 -5.74 4.46
N ARG A 87 15.86 -5.67 3.50
CA ARG A 87 15.64 -6.09 2.13
C ARG A 87 15.25 -7.58 2.06
N ALA A 88 16.04 -8.46 2.68
CA ALA A 88 15.77 -9.89 2.75
C ALA A 88 14.42 -10.18 3.44
N LYS A 89 14.05 -9.39 4.47
CA LYS A 89 12.78 -9.54 5.17
C LYS A 89 11.58 -9.20 4.27
N ILE A 90 11.67 -8.14 3.47
CA ILE A 90 10.63 -7.77 2.49
C ILE A 90 10.44 -8.88 1.46
N GLU A 91 11.55 -9.35 0.87
CA GLU A 91 11.53 -10.39 -0.16
C GLU A 91 11.00 -11.74 0.38
N SER A 92 11.41 -12.14 1.59
CA SER A 92 10.93 -13.35 2.25
C SER A 92 9.44 -13.29 2.55
N ASN A 93 8.93 -12.16 3.01
CA ASN A 93 7.51 -11.95 3.25
C ASN A 93 6.70 -11.95 1.95
N ALA A 94 7.21 -11.32 0.90
CA ALA A 94 6.57 -11.34 -0.42
C ALA A 94 6.47 -12.78 -0.95
N LYS A 95 7.55 -13.58 -0.81
CA LYS A 95 7.54 -15.01 -1.16
C LYS A 95 6.57 -15.82 -0.31
N LEU A 96 6.57 -15.60 1.01
CA LEU A 96 5.66 -16.28 1.96
C LEU A 96 4.19 -16.03 1.60
N LEU A 97 3.85 -14.78 1.24
CA LEU A 97 2.50 -14.35 0.87
C LEU A 97 2.17 -14.51 -0.62
N ASN A 98 3.10 -15.06 -1.41
CA ASN A 98 2.97 -15.24 -2.86
C ASN A 98 2.59 -13.93 -3.59
N ILE A 99 3.32 -12.85 -3.27
CA ILE A 99 3.17 -11.55 -3.91
C ILE A 99 4.30 -11.38 -4.92
N PRO A 100 4.02 -11.25 -6.24
CA PRO A 100 5.03 -11.07 -7.27
C PRO A 100 5.54 -9.62 -7.28
N ILE A 101 6.55 -9.32 -6.45
CA ILE A 101 7.09 -7.96 -6.32
C ILE A 101 8.05 -7.61 -7.45
N THR A 102 8.00 -6.34 -7.87
CA THR A 102 9.01 -5.68 -8.70
C THR A 102 9.78 -4.70 -7.83
N VAL A 103 11.07 -4.94 -7.65
CA VAL A 103 11.93 -4.08 -6.83
C VAL A 103 12.72 -3.13 -7.71
N PHE A 104 12.85 -1.86 -7.28
CA PHE A 104 13.75 -0.90 -7.88
C PHE A 104 14.50 -0.13 -6.79
N GLU A 105 15.75 0.19 -7.06
CA GLU A 105 16.65 0.84 -6.13
C GLU A 105 16.70 2.34 -6.38
N THR A 106 16.96 3.10 -5.32
CA THR A 106 17.17 4.54 -5.35
C THR A 106 18.22 4.93 -4.29
N ASP A 107 18.85 6.06 -4.48
CA ASP A 107 19.85 6.66 -3.61
C ASP A 107 19.28 7.65 -2.58
N ILE A 108 17.99 7.54 -2.28
CA ILE A 108 17.25 8.53 -1.47
C ILE A 108 17.86 8.69 -0.08
N PHE A 109 18.26 7.61 0.57
CA PHE A 109 18.84 7.69 1.91
C PHE A 109 20.19 8.40 1.90
N ASP A 110 21.02 8.15 0.90
CA ASP A 110 22.31 8.82 0.78
C ASP A 110 22.13 10.34 0.53
N VAL A 111 21.20 10.70 -0.34
CA VAL A 111 20.88 12.11 -0.62
C VAL A 111 20.25 12.80 0.59
N ALA A 112 19.30 12.14 1.27
CA ALA A 112 18.61 12.74 2.43
C ALA A 112 19.54 12.87 3.64
N ASN A 113 20.45 11.92 3.87
CA ASN A 113 21.42 11.97 4.98
C ASN A 113 22.49 13.07 4.79
N ASN A 114 22.76 13.47 3.55
CA ASN A 114 23.69 14.55 3.23
C ASN A 114 23.02 15.92 3.12
N ALA A 115 21.70 16.03 3.39
CA ALA A 115 20.99 17.31 3.33
C ALA A 115 21.13 18.08 4.65
N ASP A 116 21.48 19.37 4.56
CA ASP A 116 21.68 20.25 5.72
C ASP A 116 20.36 20.63 6.43
N GLU A 117 19.24 20.64 5.70
CA GLU A 117 17.94 21.06 6.24
C GLU A 117 16.82 20.03 5.90
N HIS A 118 15.95 19.75 6.89
CA HIS A 118 14.72 18.97 6.75
C HIS A 118 14.85 17.60 6.03
N PRO A 119 15.78 16.70 6.45
CA PRO A 119 16.05 15.45 5.73
C PRO A 119 14.80 14.55 5.60
N CYS A 120 13.94 14.50 6.63
CA CYS A 120 12.69 13.72 6.59
C CYS A 120 11.70 14.22 5.54
N TYR A 121 11.54 15.54 5.40
CA TYR A 121 10.68 16.14 4.38
C TYR A 121 11.20 15.85 2.97
N LEU A 122 12.50 16.04 2.77
CA LEU A 122 13.17 15.78 1.49
C LEU A 122 13.03 14.31 1.10
N CYS A 123 13.30 13.39 2.03
CA CYS A 123 13.15 11.95 1.85
C CYS A 123 11.71 11.59 1.42
N ALA A 124 10.70 12.09 2.14
CA ALA A 124 9.29 11.81 1.82
C ALA A 124 8.89 12.33 0.43
N ARG A 125 9.37 13.53 0.06
CA ARG A 125 9.12 14.15 -1.26
C ARG A 125 9.79 13.36 -2.38
N MET A 126 11.06 12.97 -2.19
CA MET A 126 11.81 12.18 -3.17
C MET A 126 11.18 10.80 -3.36
N ARG A 127 10.85 10.11 -2.25
CA ARG A 127 10.17 8.80 -2.30
C ARG A 127 8.92 8.84 -3.15
N ARG A 128 8.07 9.85 -2.95
CA ARG A 128 6.86 10.02 -3.74
C ARG A 128 7.17 10.25 -5.22
N GLY A 129 8.13 11.12 -5.54
CA GLY A 129 8.54 11.40 -6.92
C GLY A 129 9.06 10.17 -7.65
N HIS A 130 9.92 9.37 -7.01
CA HIS A 130 10.46 8.14 -7.58
C HIS A 130 9.38 7.07 -7.80
N LEU A 131 8.44 6.90 -6.83
CA LEU A 131 7.32 5.98 -6.99
C LEU A 131 6.43 6.35 -8.18
N TYR A 132 6.04 7.62 -8.32
CA TYR A 132 5.23 8.07 -9.45
C TYR A 132 5.95 7.87 -10.79
N ARG A 133 7.23 8.25 -10.88
CA ARG A 133 8.03 8.08 -12.10
C ARG A 133 8.09 6.62 -12.49
N LYS A 134 8.50 5.74 -11.56
CA LYS A 134 8.62 4.31 -11.84
C LYS A 134 7.29 3.67 -12.22
N ALA A 135 6.20 4.01 -11.55
CA ALA A 135 4.87 3.54 -11.90
C ALA A 135 4.46 3.97 -13.31
N LYS A 136 4.71 5.24 -13.67
CA LYS A 136 4.44 5.79 -15.02
C LYS A 136 5.28 5.10 -16.08
N ASP A 137 6.56 4.86 -15.82
CA ASP A 137 7.47 4.12 -16.75
C ASP A 137 6.99 2.68 -17.00
N LEU A 138 6.30 2.08 -16.03
CA LEU A 138 5.68 0.76 -16.14
C LEU A 138 4.26 0.81 -16.76
N GLY A 139 3.82 2.00 -17.21
CA GLY A 139 2.51 2.20 -17.84
C GLY A 139 1.34 2.25 -16.87
N CYS A 140 1.59 2.44 -15.56
CA CYS A 140 0.51 2.59 -14.59
C CYS A 140 -0.09 3.99 -14.66
N ASN A 141 -1.41 4.09 -14.44
CA ASN A 141 -2.12 5.35 -14.26
C ASN A 141 -2.51 5.61 -12.80
N LYS A 142 -2.37 4.61 -11.93
CA LYS A 142 -2.65 4.76 -10.49
C LYS A 142 -1.54 4.20 -9.62
N ILE A 143 -1.31 4.83 -8.46
CA ILE A 143 -0.53 4.26 -7.36
C ILE A 143 -1.41 4.06 -6.14
N ALA A 144 -1.35 2.88 -5.53
CA ALA A 144 -2.11 2.52 -4.33
C ALA A 144 -1.19 2.48 -3.12
N LEU A 145 -1.56 3.23 -2.07
CA LEU A 145 -0.83 3.31 -0.81
C LEU A 145 -1.62 2.69 0.34
N GLY A 146 -0.91 2.04 1.26
CA GLY A 146 -1.47 1.31 2.41
C GLY A 146 -1.91 2.19 3.59
N HIS A 147 -2.35 3.43 3.35
CA HIS A 147 -2.91 4.27 4.39
C HIS A 147 -4.29 3.78 4.82
N HIS A 148 -4.52 3.75 6.12
CA HIS A 148 -5.73 3.25 6.75
C HIS A 148 -6.48 4.35 7.52
N LEU A 149 -7.62 4.03 8.16
CA LEU A 149 -8.48 5.00 8.83
C LEU A 149 -7.76 5.81 9.90
N ASN A 150 -6.87 5.19 10.68
CA ASN A 150 -6.13 5.90 11.74
C ASN A 150 -5.19 6.96 11.14
N ASP A 151 -4.48 6.68 10.04
CA ASP A 151 -3.66 7.68 9.34
C ASP A 151 -4.49 8.89 8.90
N VAL A 152 -5.71 8.64 8.41
CA VAL A 152 -6.63 9.72 7.99
C VAL A 152 -7.02 10.59 9.16
N ILE A 153 -7.40 9.99 10.29
CA ILE A 153 -7.78 10.70 11.52
C ILE A 153 -6.58 11.49 12.07
N GLU A 154 -5.44 10.84 12.23
CA GLU A 154 -4.21 11.45 12.75
C GLU A 154 -3.76 12.62 11.88
N THR A 155 -3.72 12.45 10.55
CA THR A 155 -3.35 13.53 9.63
C THR A 155 -4.32 14.71 9.73
N THR A 156 -5.62 14.44 9.84
CA THR A 156 -6.64 15.51 9.97
C THR A 156 -6.49 16.26 11.28
N VAL A 157 -6.33 15.54 12.39
CA VAL A 157 -6.13 16.14 13.72
C VAL A 157 -4.82 16.96 13.76
N MET A 158 -3.74 16.42 13.22
CA MET A 158 -2.48 17.17 13.11
C MET A 158 -2.62 18.45 12.28
N ALA A 159 -3.33 18.41 11.16
CA ALA A 159 -3.57 19.58 10.32
C ALA A 159 -4.36 20.65 11.08
N MET A 160 -5.37 20.26 11.86
CA MET A 160 -6.15 21.18 12.70
C MET A 160 -5.30 21.88 13.76
N PHE A 161 -4.42 21.14 14.44
CA PHE A 161 -3.63 21.71 15.55
C PHE A 161 -2.39 22.48 15.09
N TYR A 162 -1.73 22.05 14.03
CA TYR A 162 -0.43 22.61 13.62
C TYR A 162 -0.49 23.52 12.39
N SER A 163 -1.49 23.35 11.52
CA SER A 163 -1.54 24.13 10.25
C SER A 163 -2.67 25.16 10.23
N SER A 164 -3.53 25.19 11.25
CA SER A 164 -4.75 26.01 11.26
C SER A 164 -5.64 25.81 10.01
N GLN A 165 -5.56 24.62 9.40
CA GLN A 165 -6.27 24.27 8.18
C GLN A 165 -6.99 22.94 8.38
N LEU A 166 -8.23 22.86 7.88
CA LEU A 166 -8.98 21.60 7.77
C LEU A 166 -8.53 20.88 6.47
N GLN A 167 -7.35 20.28 6.52
CA GLN A 167 -6.84 19.51 5.39
C GLN A 167 -6.77 18.03 5.76
N GLY A 168 -7.68 17.23 5.21
CA GLY A 168 -7.71 15.80 5.41
C GLY A 168 -6.94 15.03 4.33
N MET A 169 -6.61 13.78 4.66
CA MET A 169 -6.06 12.85 3.69
C MET A 169 -7.18 12.32 2.80
N MET A 170 -7.19 12.68 1.50
CA MET A 170 -8.24 12.25 0.58
C MET A 170 -8.04 10.81 0.11
N PRO A 171 -9.13 10.02 -0.10
CA PRO A 171 -9.05 8.64 -0.58
C PRO A 171 -8.55 8.52 -2.03
N LYS A 172 -8.80 9.52 -2.86
CA LYS A 172 -8.36 9.63 -4.27
C LYS A 172 -7.82 11.03 -4.52
N LEU A 173 -6.67 11.12 -5.18
CA LEU A 173 -6.02 12.39 -5.52
C LEU A 173 -5.42 12.31 -6.92
N HIS A 174 -5.70 13.32 -7.75
CA HIS A 174 -4.99 13.51 -9.00
C HIS A 174 -3.58 14.10 -8.71
N SER A 175 -2.58 13.58 -9.39
CA SER A 175 -1.23 14.11 -9.25
C SER A 175 -1.08 15.44 -9.99
N GLN A 176 -0.60 16.47 -9.30
CA GLN A 176 -0.32 17.76 -9.91
C GLN A 176 0.97 17.76 -10.74
N ASN A 177 1.93 16.88 -10.41
CA ASN A 177 3.26 16.84 -11.03
C ASN A 177 3.42 15.71 -12.06
N PHE A 178 2.48 14.76 -12.11
CA PHE A 178 2.50 13.61 -13.00
C PHE A 178 1.13 13.52 -13.69
N GLU A 179 1.02 14.15 -14.84
CA GLU A 179 -0.21 14.20 -15.62
C GLU A 179 -0.74 12.77 -15.91
N GLY A 180 -2.04 12.57 -15.74
CA GLY A 180 -2.71 11.28 -15.92
C GLY A 180 -2.48 10.25 -14.81
N MET A 181 -1.79 10.64 -13.73
CA MET A 181 -1.57 9.75 -12.58
C MET A 181 -2.48 10.09 -11.40
N GLU A 182 -3.03 9.06 -10.76
CA GLU A 182 -3.81 9.18 -9.53
C GLU A 182 -3.14 8.45 -8.36
N LEU A 183 -3.33 8.97 -7.16
CA LEU A 183 -3.00 8.29 -5.91
C LEU A 183 -4.30 7.82 -5.25
N ILE A 184 -4.37 6.54 -4.90
CA ILE A 184 -5.52 5.94 -4.24
C ILE A 184 -5.16 5.32 -2.89
N ARG A 185 -6.11 5.32 -1.95
CA ARG A 185 -5.99 4.75 -0.60
C ARG A 185 -7.13 3.79 -0.32
N PRO A 186 -7.07 2.55 -0.83
CA PRO A 186 -8.20 1.62 -0.75
C PRO A 186 -8.50 1.13 0.67
N MET A 187 -7.52 1.23 1.60
CA MET A 187 -7.71 0.87 3.01
C MET A 187 -8.27 2.02 3.87
N TYR A 188 -8.75 3.09 3.24
CA TYR A 188 -9.25 4.31 3.88
C TYR A 188 -10.28 4.08 5.00
N CYS A 189 -11.09 3.02 4.91
CA CYS A 189 -12.12 2.66 5.87
C CYS A 189 -11.72 1.51 6.81
N ILE A 190 -10.49 1.01 6.75
CA ILE A 190 -9.99 -0.09 7.58
C ILE A 190 -9.32 0.47 8.83
N ARG A 191 -9.63 -0.08 10.00
CA ARG A 191 -8.99 0.29 11.27
C ARG A 191 -7.65 -0.42 11.43
N GLU A 192 -6.68 0.25 12.02
CA GLU A 192 -5.36 -0.33 12.28
C GLU A 192 -5.42 -1.57 13.18
N ASP A 193 -6.27 -1.55 14.22
CA ASP A 193 -6.48 -2.69 15.12
C ASP A 193 -6.85 -3.98 14.37
N ASP A 194 -7.67 -3.85 13.32
CA ASP A 194 -8.10 -4.98 12.51
C ASP A 194 -6.96 -5.53 11.65
N ILE A 195 -6.05 -4.67 11.17
CA ILE A 195 -4.82 -5.06 10.46
C ILE A 195 -3.89 -5.80 11.41
N ILE A 196 -3.70 -5.28 12.63
CA ILE A 196 -2.88 -5.90 13.67
C ILE A 196 -3.46 -7.27 14.05
N ALA A 197 -4.77 -7.38 14.21
CA ALA A 197 -5.44 -8.64 14.52
C ALA A 197 -5.25 -9.67 13.41
N TRP A 198 -5.37 -9.27 12.15
CA TRP A 198 -5.12 -10.14 11.00
C TRP A 198 -3.65 -10.61 10.94
N ARG A 199 -2.69 -9.68 11.16
CA ARG A 199 -1.26 -10.00 11.22
C ARG A 199 -0.96 -11.06 12.28
N ARG A 200 -1.49 -10.85 13.52
CA ARG A 200 -1.30 -11.77 14.64
C ARG A 200 -1.91 -13.14 14.37
N TYR A 201 -3.12 -13.18 13.82
CA TYR A 201 -3.81 -14.43 13.50
C TYR A 201 -3.06 -15.30 12.51
N ASN A 202 -2.37 -14.70 11.54
CA ASN A 202 -1.59 -15.39 10.52
C ASN A 202 -0.10 -15.52 10.91
N GLU A 203 0.28 -15.16 12.15
CA GLU A 203 1.66 -15.24 12.67
C GLU A 203 2.70 -14.52 11.79
N LEU A 204 2.28 -13.43 11.12
CA LEU A 204 3.13 -12.69 10.20
C LEU A 204 4.02 -11.70 10.95
N SER A 205 5.29 -11.59 10.51
CA SER A 205 6.27 -10.65 11.03
C SER A 205 6.81 -9.81 9.89
N PHE A 206 6.65 -8.50 9.99
CA PHE A 206 7.08 -7.50 9.00
C PHE A 206 8.23 -6.64 9.53
N ILE A 207 8.79 -5.76 8.69
CA ILE A 207 9.76 -4.74 9.12
C ILE A 207 9.08 -3.61 9.89
#